data_846190cda9ebc1c6c795579284bb41a9
#
_entry.id   846190cda9ebc1c6c795579284bb41a9
#
_cell.length_a   1.000
_cell.length_b   1.000
_cell.length_c   1.000
_cell.angle_alpha   90.00
_cell.angle_beta   90.00
_cell.angle_gamma   90.00
#
_symmetry.space_group_name_H-M   'P 1'
#
loop_
_entity.id
_entity.type
_entity.pdbx_description
1 polymer ?
#
loop_
_entity_poly.entity_id
_entity_poly.type
_entity_poly.pdbx_seq_one_letter_code
_entity_poly.pdbx_strand_id
1 'polypeptide(L)'
;MTDSIIELNRGVEPFVLQASQPRSRHCFAKLMGDTSVPLSFVHLSDIHNRPDLWDRMVQYVNYYADYISFALHTGDYCGGNNGLYTDMYAACTPCVHPVYNCPGNHDCVTPDNVWSHPCDKSLVHSLLYNHTENWDVRFMDSPYSMSYYRDFSESNIRLIVLDLYYDIWPARAWLKELLSDAMEKGLHVITAMHEPTDYIVDSMGALYHHADDYETVNKESELNRTDGAFDHRGRVTFEDLIASFVKRGGHYVCNLAGHDHVDSFGYTAAGVLNVVVQNATDWDMLGDARRVKGTKSYDCFNVVAVDTDLGLLKIIRVGCNADHFMRQKNVLCYDYLRKKIMAES
;
A
#
# COMPACT_ATOMS: atom_id res chain seq x y z
N MET A 1 23.43 -14.39 -5.57
CA MET A 1 22.10 -13.81 -5.35
C MET A 1 22.14 -12.29 -5.13
N THR A 2 23.01 -11.78 -4.25
CA THR A 2 23.21 -10.34 -4.01
C THR A 2 23.58 -9.57 -5.28
N ASP A 3 24.47 -10.09 -6.11
CA ASP A 3 24.90 -9.39 -7.33
C ASP A 3 23.79 -9.22 -8.38
N SER A 4 22.84 -10.16 -8.43
CA SER A 4 21.70 -10.08 -9.35
C SER A 4 20.70 -8.99 -8.96
N ILE A 5 20.50 -8.73 -7.67
CA ILE A 5 19.62 -7.67 -7.18
C ILE A 5 20.26 -6.31 -7.40
N ILE A 6 21.59 -6.20 -7.21
CA ILE A 6 22.35 -4.98 -7.48
C ILE A 6 22.31 -4.63 -8.97
N GLU A 7 22.48 -5.59 -9.86
CA GLU A 7 22.36 -5.36 -11.31
C GLU A 7 20.92 -4.99 -11.72
N LEU A 8 19.93 -5.62 -11.09
CA LEU A 8 18.51 -5.34 -11.34
C LEU A 8 18.14 -3.88 -11.10
N ASN A 9 18.83 -3.21 -10.18
CA ASN A 9 18.40 -1.90 -9.66
C ASN A 9 19.35 -0.74 -10.00
N ARG A 10 20.33 -0.93 -10.87
CA ARG A 10 21.31 0.11 -11.26
C ARG A 10 20.70 1.43 -11.79
N GLY A 11 19.43 1.47 -12.16
CA GLY A 11 18.74 2.69 -12.57
C GLY A 11 17.89 3.32 -11.47
N VAL A 12 17.57 2.57 -10.42
CA VAL A 12 16.69 2.98 -9.32
C VAL A 12 17.51 3.58 -8.17
N GLU A 13 18.71 3.06 -7.97
CA GLU A 13 19.63 3.43 -6.89
C GLU A 13 19.86 4.93 -6.73
N PRO A 14 20.28 5.69 -7.76
CA PRO A 14 20.49 7.13 -7.63
C PRO A 14 19.22 7.89 -7.27
N PHE A 15 18.05 7.33 -7.60
CA PHE A 15 16.78 7.97 -7.42
C PHE A 15 16.23 7.76 -6.00
N VAL A 16 16.39 6.56 -5.45
CA VAL A 16 16.12 6.28 -4.04
C VAL A 16 17.04 7.12 -3.16
N LEU A 17 18.32 7.18 -3.50
CA LEU A 17 19.31 8.02 -2.85
C LEU A 17 18.96 9.51 -2.89
N GLN A 18 18.46 10.02 -4.03
CA GLN A 18 18.03 11.42 -4.16
C GLN A 18 16.71 11.71 -3.42
N ALA A 19 15.83 10.72 -3.33
CA ALA A 19 14.55 10.85 -2.62
C ALA A 19 14.72 10.77 -1.10
N SER A 20 15.70 9.98 -0.66
CA SER A 20 15.92 9.64 0.75
C SER A 20 17.20 10.25 1.35
N GLN A 21 17.92 11.15 0.67
CA GLN A 21 19.17 11.71 1.21
C GLN A 21 18.97 12.35 2.60
N PRO A 22 18.83 11.54 3.67
CA PRO A 22 18.47 12.09 4.98
C PRO A 22 19.69 12.72 5.66
N ARG A 23 20.90 12.22 5.40
CA ARG A 23 22.07 12.61 6.21
C ARG A 23 22.55 14.03 5.95
N SER A 24 22.63 14.48 4.71
CA SER A 24 23.03 15.86 4.44
C SER A 24 21.90 16.86 4.68
N ARG A 25 20.65 16.51 4.34
CA ARG A 25 19.47 17.34 4.64
C ARG A 25 19.16 17.34 6.13
N HIS A 26 19.21 16.20 6.81
CA HIS A 26 18.96 16.11 8.25
C HIS A 26 19.98 16.92 9.08
N CYS A 27 21.25 16.87 8.72
CA CYS A 27 22.26 17.74 9.35
C CYS A 27 22.03 19.21 9.02
N PHE A 28 21.61 19.53 7.80
CA PHE A 28 21.34 20.91 7.39
C PHE A 28 20.01 21.43 8.00
N ALA A 29 18.99 20.60 8.05
CA ALA A 29 17.71 20.89 8.67
C ALA A 29 17.84 21.13 10.18
N LYS A 30 18.64 20.32 10.87
CA LYS A 30 18.95 20.51 12.29
C LYS A 30 19.67 21.83 12.58
N LEU A 31 20.39 22.37 11.59
CA LEU A 31 21.06 23.67 11.67
C LEU A 31 20.14 24.84 11.35
N MET A 32 19.09 24.62 10.52
CA MET A 32 18.22 25.68 10.00
C MET A 32 16.80 25.66 10.58
N GLY A 33 16.48 24.71 11.47
CA GLY A 33 15.14 24.53 12.10
C GLY A 33 14.10 23.91 11.16
N ASP A 34 13.33 23.00 11.69
CA ASP A 34 12.06 22.41 11.22
C ASP A 34 11.88 22.09 9.73
N THR A 35 12.77 21.30 9.13
CA THR A 35 12.48 20.63 7.86
C THR A 35 12.19 19.13 8.11
N SER A 36 11.18 18.57 7.43
CA SER A 36 10.87 17.16 7.50
C SER A 36 11.90 16.29 6.77
N VAL A 37 12.04 15.05 7.18
CA VAL A 37 12.87 14.05 6.50
C VAL A 37 11.98 13.28 5.51
N PRO A 38 12.32 13.19 4.21
CA PRO A 38 11.55 12.39 3.27
C PRO A 38 11.41 10.94 3.74
N LEU A 39 10.18 10.40 3.71
CA LEU A 39 9.88 9.02 4.04
C LEU A 39 9.95 8.16 2.79
N SER A 40 10.74 7.08 2.82
CA SER A 40 10.81 6.12 1.71
C SER A 40 10.50 4.70 2.18
N PHE A 41 9.70 3.97 1.41
CA PHE A 41 9.28 2.62 1.73
C PHE A 41 8.97 1.81 0.47
N VAL A 42 8.88 0.49 0.61
CA VAL A 42 8.44 -0.42 -0.46
C VAL A 42 6.94 -0.62 -0.35
N HIS A 43 6.22 -0.59 -1.47
CA HIS A 43 4.81 -0.95 -1.58
C HIS A 43 4.63 -2.10 -2.57
N LEU A 44 4.01 -3.19 -2.11
CA LEU A 44 3.65 -4.37 -2.89
C LEU A 44 2.29 -4.90 -2.45
N SER A 45 1.69 -5.77 -3.26
CA SER A 45 0.40 -6.40 -2.98
C SER A 45 0.29 -7.74 -3.72
N ASP A 46 -0.70 -8.55 -3.35
CA ASP A 46 -1.15 -9.70 -4.14
C ASP A 46 0.00 -10.68 -4.43
N ILE A 47 0.69 -11.13 -3.37
CA ILE A 47 1.82 -12.06 -3.48
C ILE A 47 1.37 -13.51 -3.72
N HIS A 48 0.14 -13.88 -3.32
CA HIS A 48 -0.54 -15.15 -3.57
C HIS A 48 0.36 -16.38 -3.42
N ASN A 49 0.87 -16.60 -2.19
CA ASN A 49 1.68 -17.77 -1.84
C ASN A 49 3.00 -17.91 -2.62
N ARG A 50 3.66 -16.78 -2.90
CA ARG A 50 4.95 -16.78 -3.58
C ARG A 50 6.09 -16.34 -2.64
N PRO A 51 6.57 -17.27 -1.79
CA PRO A 51 7.65 -16.96 -0.84
C PRO A 51 8.95 -16.54 -1.52
N ASP A 52 9.21 -17.00 -2.74
CA ASP A 52 10.38 -16.61 -3.51
C ASP A 52 10.36 -15.13 -3.92
N LEU A 53 9.20 -14.59 -4.26
CA LEU A 53 9.04 -13.17 -4.59
C LEU A 53 9.05 -12.29 -3.33
N TRP A 54 8.45 -12.78 -2.26
CA TRP A 54 8.53 -12.14 -0.95
C TRP A 54 9.99 -12.02 -0.47
N ASP A 55 10.75 -13.11 -0.53
CA ASP A 55 12.16 -13.11 -0.14
C ASP A 55 12.99 -12.12 -0.97
N ARG A 56 12.72 -12.00 -2.25
CA ARG A 56 13.38 -11.00 -3.13
C ARG A 56 13.08 -9.58 -2.70
N MET A 57 11.83 -9.26 -2.35
CA MET A 57 11.46 -7.96 -1.80
C MET A 57 12.19 -7.68 -0.48
N VAL A 58 12.22 -8.66 0.44
CA VAL A 58 12.93 -8.53 1.72
C VAL A 58 14.44 -8.31 1.49
N GLN A 59 15.05 -9.03 0.57
CA GLN A 59 16.46 -8.83 0.21
C GLN A 59 16.70 -7.41 -0.34
N TYR A 60 15.77 -6.88 -1.13
CA TYR A 60 15.84 -5.50 -1.61
C TYR A 60 15.79 -4.50 -0.46
N VAL A 61 14.83 -4.64 0.47
CA VAL A 61 14.71 -3.79 1.66
C VAL A 61 15.97 -3.85 2.50
N ASN A 62 16.50 -5.06 2.77
CA ASN A 62 17.72 -5.25 3.55
C ASN A 62 18.95 -4.62 2.89
N TYR A 63 19.05 -4.69 1.56
CA TYR A 63 20.16 -4.08 0.82
C TYR A 63 20.13 -2.55 0.89
N TYR A 64 18.93 -1.95 0.83
CA TYR A 64 18.72 -0.51 0.89
C TYR A 64 18.27 -0.03 2.29
N ALA A 65 18.65 -0.73 3.35
CA ALA A 65 18.17 -0.48 4.70
C ALA A 65 18.41 0.96 5.22
N ASP A 66 19.47 1.62 4.75
CA ASP A 66 19.75 3.02 5.11
C ASP A 66 18.77 4.03 4.46
N TYR A 67 18.00 3.60 3.49
CA TYR A 67 17.12 4.46 2.68
C TYR A 67 15.65 4.07 2.76
N ILE A 68 15.34 2.80 3.01
CA ILE A 68 14.00 2.27 3.12
C ILE A 68 13.63 2.14 4.60
N SER A 69 12.53 2.74 5.02
CA SER A 69 12.10 2.72 6.41
C SER A 69 11.24 1.49 6.77
N PHE A 70 10.50 0.95 5.80
CA PHE A 70 9.63 -0.22 5.97
C PHE A 70 9.20 -0.78 4.61
N ALA A 71 8.56 -1.94 4.61
CA ALA A 71 7.75 -2.41 3.50
C ALA A 71 6.27 -2.38 3.89
N LEU A 72 5.38 -2.15 2.92
CA LEU A 72 3.93 -2.20 3.07
C LEU A 72 3.37 -3.19 2.07
N HIS A 73 2.67 -4.21 2.56
CA HIS A 73 1.93 -5.17 1.75
C HIS A 73 0.43 -4.91 1.90
N THR A 74 -0.24 -4.64 0.79
CA THR A 74 -1.66 -4.25 0.81
C THR A 74 -2.61 -5.41 0.54
N GLY A 75 -2.32 -6.61 1.10
CA GLY A 75 -3.24 -7.74 1.14
C GLY A 75 -3.00 -8.81 0.08
N ASP A 76 -3.77 -9.89 0.20
CA ASP A 76 -3.65 -11.09 -0.62
C ASP A 76 -2.28 -11.76 -0.50
N TYR A 77 -1.92 -12.13 0.74
CA TYR A 77 -0.76 -12.96 1.01
C TYR A 77 -0.94 -14.38 0.50
N CYS A 78 -2.16 -14.91 0.61
CA CYS A 78 -2.47 -16.26 0.17
C CYS A 78 -3.57 -16.28 -0.89
N GLY A 79 -3.82 -17.47 -1.42
CA GLY A 79 -4.91 -17.74 -2.36
C GLY A 79 -6.10 -18.42 -1.71
N GLY A 80 -6.42 -18.09 -0.45
CA GLY A 80 -7.50 -18.75 0.30
C GLY A 80 -7.05 -19.99 1.10
N ASN A 81 -5.74 -20.18 1.27
CA ASN A 81 -5.18 -21.26 2.09
C ASN A 81 -4.32 -20.69 3.22
N ASN A 82 -4.90 -20.45 4.37
CA ASN A 82 -4.25 -19.82 5.52
C ASN A 82 -3.04 -20.62 6.06
N GLY A 83 -2.93 -21.91 5.80
CA GLY A 83 -1.77 -22.72 6.20
C GLY A 83 -0.46 -22.28 5.55
N LEU A 84 -0.53 -21.64 4.39
CA LEU A 84 0.64 -21.20 3.64
C LEU A 84 1.33 -19.95 4.22
N TYR A 85 0.67 -19.16 5.06
CA TYR A 85 1.32 -18.01 5.71
C TYR A 85 2.52 -18.44 6.54
N THR A 86 2.36 -19.49 7.34
CA THR A 86 3.44 -19.99 8.21
C THR A 86 4.63 -20.45 7.36
N ASP A 87 4.35 -21.16 6.27
CA ASP A 87 5.38 -21.66 5.36
C ASP A 87 6.08 -20.50 4.64
N MET A 88 5.33 -19.47 4.25
CA MET A 88 5.88 -18.30 3.60
C MET A 88 6.83 -17.53 4.52
N TYR A 89 6.41 -17.23 5.75
CA TYR A 89 7.27 -16.54 6.71
C TYR A 89 8.48 -17.36 7.13
N ALA A 90 8.34 -18.67 7.28
CA ALA A 90 9.45 -19.55 7.63
C ALA A 90 10.52 -19.68 6.53
N ALA A 91 10.13 -19.48 5.26
CA ALA A 91 11.01 -19.59 4.11
C ALA A 91 11.77 -18.30 3.77
N CYS A 92 11.35 -17.16 4.30
CA CYS A 92 11.88 -15.86 3.91
C CYS A 92 13.07 -15.42 4.76
N THR A 93 13.95 -14.64 4.15
CA THR A 93 15.02 -13.91 4.84
C THR A 93 14.41 -12.92 5.84
N PRO A 94 14.92 -12.82 7.06
CA PRO A 94 14.45 -11.82 8.02
C PRO A 94 14.61 -10.39 7.46
N CYS A 95 13.53 -9.62 7.50
CA CYS A 95 13.55 -8.21 7.13
C CYS A 95 14.12 -7.36 8.27
N VAL A 96 15.07 -6.47 7.96
CA VAL A 96 15.68 -5.58 8.97
C VAL A 96 14.75 -4.44 9.39
N HIS A 97 13.71 -4.16 8.61
CA HIS A 97 12.70 -3.15 8.87
C HIS A 97 11.31 -3.77 9.02
N PRO A 98 10.35 -3.07 9.64
CA PRO A 98 8.97 -3.52 9.70
C PRO A 98 8.40 -3.81 8.32
N VAL A 99 7.56 -4.85 8.24
CA VAL A 99 6.73 -5.12 7.07
C VAL A 99 5.28 -4.95 7.50
N TYR A 100 4.72 -3.77 7.25
CA TYR A 100 3.32 -3.48 7.52
C TYR A 100 2.42 -4.18 6.52
N ASN A 101 1.24 -4.59 6.94
CA ASN A 101 0.28 -5.27 6.08
C ASN A 101 -1.17 -4.97 6.46
N CYS A 102 -2.07 -5.20 5.53
CA CYS A 102 -3.50 -5.33 5.78
C CYS A 102 -4.00 -6.64 5.16
N PRO A 103 -5.15 -7.18 5.62
CA PRO A 103 -5.73 -8.34 4.98
C PRO A 103 -6.27 -7.99 3.60
N GLY A 104 -6.15 -8.94 2.66
CA GLY A 104 -6.87 -8.94 1.41
C GLY A 104 -8.07 -9.90 1.44
N ASN A 105 -8.85 -9.92 0.37
CA ASN A 105 -10.03 -10.78 0.30
C ASN A 105 -9.66 -12.27 0.31
N HIS A 106 -8.57 -12.67 -0.34
CA HIS A 106 -8.09 -14.05 -0.31
C HIS A 106 -7.57 -14.47 1.07
N ASP A 107 -7.13 -13.55 1.89
CA ASP A 107 -6.70 -13.82 3.26
C ASP A 107 -7.87 -14.10 4.19
N CYS A 108 -9.08 -13.65 3.83
CA CYS A 108 -10.28 -13.72 4.65
C CYS A 108 -11.20 -14.88 4.32
N VAL A 109 -10.91 -15.67 3.27
CA VAL A 109 -11.71 -16.85 2.91
C VAL A 109 -11.15 -18.14 3.52
N THR A 110 -12.02 -19.13 3.70
CA THR A 110 -11.62 -20.47 4.15
C THR A 110 -10.81 -21.20 3.06
N PRO A 111 -10.05 -22.26 3.42
CA PRO A 111 -9.25 -23.03 2.47
C PRO A 111 -10.02 -23.63 1.29
N ASP A 112 -11.33 -23.80 1.42
CA ASP A 112 -12.23 -24.23 0.34
C ASP A 112 -12.60 -23.10 -0.63
N ASN A 113 -12.10 -21.88 -0.37
CA ASN A 113 -12.33 -20.68 -1.16
C ASN A 113 -13.82 -20.31 -1.28
N VAL A 114 -14.59 -20.54 -0.21
CA VAL A 114 -16.02 -20.20 -0.17
C VAL A 114 -16.20 -18.83 0.46
N TRP A 115 -16.52 -17.84 -0.35
CA TRP A 115 -16.67 -16.44 0.06
C TRP A 115 -17.77 -16.19 1.10
N SER A 116 -18.74 -17.08 1.19
CA SER A 116 -19.79 -17.05 2.22
C SER A 116 -19.32 -17.56 3.60
N HIS A 117 -18.12 -18.11 3.69
CA HIS A 117 -17.56 -18.64 4.92
C HIS A 117 -16.24 -17.91 5.23
N PRO A 118 -16.29 -16.75 5.88
CA PRO A 118 -15.07 -16.03 6.24
C PRO A 118 -14.27 -16.83 7.26
N CYS A 119 -12.96 -16.72 7.17
CA CYS A 119 -12.07 -17.22 8.21
C CYS A 119 -12.36 -16.53 9.54
N ASP A 120 -12.06 -17.23 10.62
CA ASP A 120 -12.08 -16.62 11.96
C ASP A 120 -11.10 -15.45 12.03
N LYS A 121 -11.59 -14.29 12.48
CA LYS A 121 -10.81 -13.06 12.57
C LYS A 121 -9.54 -13.24 13.40
N SER A 122 -9.63 -13.99 14.51
CA SER A 122 -8.47 -14.22 15.39
C SER A 122 -7.40 -15.07 14.70
N LEU A 123 -7.80 -15.99 13.83
CA LEU A 123 -6.87 -16.79 13.03
C LEU A 123 -6.16 -15.91 11.99
N VAL A 124 -6.89 -15.12 11.21
CA VAL A 124 -6.30 -14.22 10.22
C VAL A 124 -5.36 -13.23 10.90
N HIS A 125 -5.79 -12.62 12.01
CA HIS A 125 -4.94 -11.74 12.81
C HIS A 125 -3.66 -12.45 13.26
N SER A 126 -3.75 -13.66 13.81
CA SER A 126 -2.58 -14.38 14.31
C SER A 126 -1.58 -14.75 13.21
N LEU A 127 -2.05 -14.94 11.98
CA LEU A 127 -1.20 -15.24 10.83
C LEU A 127 -0.51 -13.99 10.25
N LEU A 128 -1.25 -12.89 10.12
CA LEU A 128 -0.74 -11.66 9.53
C LEU A 128 0.12 -10.82 10.50
N TYR A 129 -0.15 -10.92 11.81
CA TYR A 129 0.43 -10.03 12.83
C TYR A 129 1.25 -10.75 13.90
N ASN A 130 1.82 -11.90 13.58
CA ASN A 130 2.66 -12.68 14.49
C ASN A 130 4.09 -12.10 14.68
N HIS A 131 4.46 -11.05 13.96
CA HIS A 131 5.79 -10.43 13.97
C HIS A 131 5.72 -8.90 14.08
N THR A 132 4.88 -8.39 15.00
CA THR A 132 4.61 -6.95 15.13
C THR A 132 5.44 -6.24 16.23
N GLU A 133 6.34 -6.93 16.89
CA GLU A 133 7.07 -6.43 18.08
C GLU A 133 7.83 -5.12 17.80
N ASN A 134 8.27 -4.91 16.57
CA ASN A 134 9.05 -3.75 16.17
C ASN A 134 8.27 -2.76 15.29
N TRP A 135 6.94 -2.89 15.21
CA TRP A 135 6.16 -2.06 14.28
C TRP A 135 5.93 -0.63 14.79
N ASP A 136 5.94 -0.40 16.11
CA ASP A 136 5.65 0.90 16.70
C ASP A 136 4.34 1.51 16.19
N VAL A 137 3.30 0.67 16.12
CA VAL A 137 1.98 1.02 15.63
C VAL A 137 0.95 1.07 16.77
N ARG A 138 -0.17 1.76 16.52
CA ARG A 138 -1.32 1.78 17.41
C ARG A 138 -2.50 1.15 16.72
N PHE A 139 -2.89 -0.04 17.18
CA PHE A 139 -4.09 -0.71 16.71
C PHE A 139 -5.35 0.00 17.20
N MET A 140 -6.41 -0.08 16.39
CA MET A 140 -7.74 0.32 16.82
C MET A 140 -8.17 -0.57 18.00
N ASP A 141 -8.87 0.01 18.97
CA ASP A 141 -9.35 -0.70 20.17
C ASP A 141 -10.53 -1.63 19.83
N SER A 142 -10.17 -2.78 19.29
CA SER A 142 -11.08 -3.89 18.96
C SER A 142 -10.31 -5.21 19.10
N PRO A 143 -10.95 -6.28 19.58
CA PRO A 143 -10.32 -7.59 19.64
C PRO A 143 -9.83 -8.03 18.25
N TYR A 144 -8.55 -8.44 18.19
CA TYR A 144 -7.90 -8.86 16.94
C TYR A 144 -8.01 -7.84 15.81
N SER A 145 -7.90 -6.54 16.14
CA SER A 145 -7.95 -5.48 15.13
C SER A 145 -6.83 -5.62 14.13
N MET A 146 -7.16 -5.45 12.85
CA MET A 146 -6.22 -5.40 11.73
C MET A 146 -6.13 -3.98 11.13
N SER A 147 -6.83 -3.02 11.76
CA SER A 147 -6.66 -1.58 11.47
C SER A 147 -5.72 -0.96 12.49
N TYR A 148 -4.75 -0.18 12.02
CA TYR A 148 -3.77 0.48 12.87
C TYR A 148 -3.22 1.74 12.20
N TYR A 149 -2.52 2.57 12.97
CA TYR A 149 -1.76 3.70 12.42
C TYR A 149 -0.38 3.82 13.02
N ARG A 150 0.48 4.54 12.32
CA ARG A 150 1.79 5.00 12.79
C ARG A 150 2.04 6.44 12.38
N ASP A 151 2.59 7.22 13.32
CA ASP A 151 3.10 8.56 13.05
C ASP A 151 4.62 8.51 12.84
N PHE A 152 5.07 8.98 11.69
CA PHE A 152 6.47 9.21 11.37
C PHE A 152 6.77 10.70 11.61
N SER A 153 7.10 11.03 12.86
CA SER A 153 7.23 12.43 13.31
C SER A 153 8.32 13.19 12.54
N GLU A 154 9.43 12.53 12.20
CA GLU A 154 10.50 13.16 11.45
C GLU A 154 10.11 13.51 10.01
N SER A 155 9.14 12.82 9.45
CA SER A 155 8.63 13.00 8.09
C SER A 155 7.31 13.78 8.06
N ASN A 156 6.72 14.06 9.22
CA ASN A 156 5.42 14.68 9.36
C ASN A 156 4.29 13.90 8.66
N ILE A 157 4.35 12.56 8.72
CA ILE A 157 3.43 11.65 8.02
C ILE A 157 2.73 10.75 9.02
N ARG A 158 1.41 10.56 8.83
CA ARG A 158 0.60 9.50 9.42
C ARG A 158 0.26 8.47 8.36
N LEU A 159 0.70 7.23 8.56
CA LEU A 159 0.22 6.06 7.82
C LEU A 159 -0.96 5.45 8.59
N ILE A 160 -2.11 5.28 7.92
CA ILE A 160 -3.30 4.62 8.46
C ILE A 160 -3.59 3.40 7.61
N VAL A 161 -3.54 2.21 8.21
CA VAL A 161 -3.85 0.95 7.56
C VAL A 161 -5.24 0.50 8.00
N LEU A 162 -6.10 0.13 7.05
CA LEU A 162 -7.50 -0.20 7.28
C LEU A 162 -7.83 -1.62 6.81
N ASP A 163 -8.49 -2.35 7.69
CA ASP A 163 -9.14 -3.61 7.39
C ASP A 163 -10.52 -3.36 6.78
N LEU A 164 -10.78 -3.93 5.60
CA LEU A 164 -12.03 -3.80 4.86
C LEU A 164 -13.03 -4.95 5.11
N TYR A 165 -12.66 -5.96 5.94
CA TYR A 165 -13.38 -7.22 5.96
C TYR A 165 -14.04 -7.54 7.29
N TYR A 166 -13.50 -7.08 8.41
CA TYR A 166 -13.99 -7.45 9.74
C TYR A 166 -14.55 -6.29 10.56
N ASP A 167 -13.77 -5.21 10.70
CA ASP A 167 -14.10 -4.11 11.63
C ASP A 167 -14.52 -2.80 10.93
N ILE A 168 -15.20 -2.89 9.82
CA ILE A 168 -15.54 -1.76 8.94
C ILE A 168 -16.24 -0.62 9.69
N TRP A 169 -17.24 -0.93 10.51
CA TRP A 169 -18.03 0.08 11.21
C TRP A 169 -17.24 0.84 12.27
N PRO A 170 -16.58 0.18 13.23
CA PRO A 170 -15.73 0.87 14.18
C PRO A 170 -14.55 1.56 13.49
N ALA A 171 -13.99 0.99 12.43
CA ALA A 171 -12.89 1.61 11.69
C ALA A 171 -13.29 2.94 11.02
N ARG A 172 -14.54 3.11 10.58
CA ARG A 172 -15.01 4.39 10.03
C ARG A 172 -15.03 5.50 11.09
N ALA A 173 -15.57 5.22 12.28
CA ALA A 173 -15.57 6.18 13.36
C ALA A 173 -14.15 6.54 13.78
N TRP A 174 -13.30 5.53 13.91
CA TRP A 174 -11.91 5.69 14.26
C TRP A 174 -11.11 6.46 13.20
N LEU A 175 -11.31 6.19 11.91
CA LEU A 175 -10.67 6.96 10.83
C LEU A 175 -11.05 8.44 10.91
N LYS A 176 -12.31 8.75 11.18
CA LYS A 176 -12.76 10.15 11.35
C LYS A 176 -12.00 10.86 12.46
N GLU A 177 -11.78 10.19 13.59
CA GLU A 177 -11.00 10.72 14.71
C GLU A 177 -9.53 10.91 14.33
N LEU A 178 -8.91 9.91 13.67
CA LEU A 178 -7.53 10.00 13.21
C LEU A 178 -7.30 11.12 12.21
N LEU A 179 -8.23 11.33 11.27
CA LEU A 179 -8.17 12.43 10.31
C LEU A 179 -8.31 13.80 10.97
N SER A 180 -9.19 13.91 12.00
CA SER A 180 -9.31 15.14 12.77
C SER A 180 -8.04 15.46 13.55
N ASP A 181 -7.48 14.49 14.25
CA ASP A 181 -6.23 14.63 14.99
C ASP A 181 -5.04 14.93 14.05
N ALA A 182 -4.99 14.30 12.87
CA ALA A 182 -3.98 14.61 11.86
C ALA A 182 -4.07 16.06 11.37
N MET A 183 -5.29 16.57 11.17
CA MET A 183 -5.52 17.96 10.78
C MET A 183 -5.04 18.94 11.87
N GLU A 184 -5.36 18.67 13.13
CA GLU A 184 -4.93 19.50 14.26
C GLU A 184 -3.42 19.54 14.42
N LYS A 185 -2.76 18.42 14.12
CA LYS A 185 -1.29 18.27 14.17
C LYS A 185 -0.58 18.70 12.90
N GLY A 186 -1.31 19.02 11.84
CA GLY A 186 -0.74 19.36 10.54
C GLY A 186 -0.01 18.18 9.84
N LEU A 187 -0.38 16.94 10.17
CA LEU A 187 0.22 15.75 9.58
C LEU A 187 -0.30 15.52 8.16
N HIS A 188 0.59 15.01 7.31
CA HIS A 188 0.24 14.50 6.00
C HIS A 188 -0.21 13.05 6.11
N VAL A 189 -1.34 12.70 5.51
CA VAL A 189 -1.95 11.37 5.69
C VAL A 189 -1.77 10.51 4.45
N ILE A 190 -1.29 9.29 4.66
CA ILE A 190 -1.34 8.15 3.73
C ILE A 190 -2.31 7.15 4.32
N THR A 191 -3.29 6.70 3.54
CA THR A 191 -4.08 5.52 3.88
C THR A 191 -3.61 4.31 3.08
N ALA A 192 -3.81 3.13 3.63
CA ALA A 192 -3.54 1.87 2.95
C ALA A 192 -4.65 0.86 3.26
N MET A 193 -5.15 0.20 2.24
CA MET A 193 -6.16 -0.84 2.31
C MET A 193 -6.02 -1.74 1.08
N HIS A 194 -6.62 -2.93 1.12
CA HIS A 194 -6.43 -3.86 0.01
C HIS A 194 -7.07 -3.35 -1.30
N GLU A 195 -8.32 -2.92 -1.23
CA GLU A 195 -9.05 -2.40 -2.39
C GLU A 195 -8.90 -0.88 -2.49
N PRO A 196 -8.91 -0.28 -3.68
CA PRO A 196 -8.97 1.18 -3.83
C PRO A 196 -10.25 1.75 -3.21
N THR A 197 -10.30 3.05 -2.94
CA THR A 197 -11.43 3.67 -2.22
C THR A 197 -12.69 3.75 -3.06
N ASP A 198 -12.59 3.81 -4.38
CA ASP A 198 -13.66 3.78 -5.38
C ASP A 198 -13.03 3.65 -6.77
N TYR A 199 -13.85 3.63 -7.80
CA TYR A 199 -13.41 3.64 -9.19
C TYR A 199 -12.43 4.77 -9.49
N ILE A 200 -11.31 4.41 -10.08
CA ILE A 200 -10.28 5.35 -10.46
C ILE A 200 -10.51 5.76 -11.91
N VAL A 201 -10.58 7.07 -12.14
CA VAL A 201 -10.59 7.63 -13.49
C VAL A 201 -9.15 8.01 -13.81
N ASP A 202 -8.55 7.33 -14.79
CA ASP A 202 -7.21 7.67 -15.24
C ASP A 202 -7.20 8.99 -16.03
N SER A 203 -6.01 9.47 -16.36
CA SER A 203 -5.82 10.68 -17.16
C SER A 203 -6.36 10.57 -18.61
N MET A 204 -6.78 9.36 -19.02
CA MET A 204 -7.39 9.09 -20.33
C MET A 204 -8.90 8.86 -20.25
N GLY A 205 -9.49 8.93 -19.05
CA GLY A 205 -10.92 8.73 -18.81
C GLY A 205 -11.34 7.26 -18.76
N ALA A 206 -10.38 6.33 -18.69
CA ALA A 206 -10.69 4.93 -18.46
C ALA A 206 -11.05 4.71 -16.99
N LEU A 207 -12.11 3.98 -16.74
CA LEU A 207 -12.49 3.51 -15.42
C LEU A 207 -11.76 2.20 -15.15
N TYR A 208 -11.00 2.17 -14.09
CA TYR A 208 -10.29 1.00 -13.65
C TYR A 208 -10.68 0.66 -12.23
N HIS A 209 -11.44 -0.36 -12.14
CA HIS A 209 -11.70 -1.15 -10.95
C HIS A 209 -12.48 -2.38 -11.38
N HIS A 210 -12.28 -3.51 -10.74
CA HIS A 210 -13.11 -4.71 -10.89
C HIS A 210 -14.50 -4.51 -10.25
N ALA A 211 -15.27 -3.57 -10.82
CA ALA A 211 -16.64 -3.32 -10.37
C ALA A 211 -17.51 -4.55 -10.40
N ASP A 212 -17.29 -5.38 -11.41
CA ASP A 212 -18.09 -6.59 -11.60
C ASP A 212 -17.84 -7.61 -10.47
N ASP A 213 -16.58 -7.78 -10.07
CA ASP A 213 -16.24 -8.68 -8.96
C ASP A 213 -16.75 -8.14 -7.64
N TYR A 214 -16.63 -6.85 -7.42
CA TYR A 214 -17.12 -6.17 -6.24
C TYR A 214 -18.65 -6.30 -6.11
N GLU A 215 -19.43 -5.99 -7.17
CA GLU A 215 -20.88 -6.12 -7.14
C GLU A 215 -21.33 -7.58 -6.96
N THR A 216 -20.65 -8.53 -7.58
CA THR A 216 -21.00 -9.96 -7.50
C THR A 216 -20.69 -10.50 -6.12
N VAL A 217 -19.52 -10.24 -5.60
CA VAL A 217 -19.13 -10.69 -4.26
C VAL A 217 -19.99 -10.05 -3.18
N ASN A 218 -20.36 -8.79 -3.33
CA ASN A 218 -21.21 -8.09 -2.37
C ASN A 218 -22.65 -8.57 -2.33
N LYS A 219 -23.18 -9.09 -3.42
CA LYS A 219 -24.53 -9.66 -3.44
C LYS A 219 -24.62 -11.01 -2.76
N GLU A 220 -23.49 -11.73 -2.66
CA GLU A 220 -23.46 -13.12 -2.24
C GLU A 220 -22.72 -13.36 -0.91
N SER A 221 -21.95 -12.41 -0.41
CA SER A 221 -21.05 -12.57 0.73
C SER A 221 -21.62 -11.97 2.01
N GLU A 222 -21.66 -12.76 3.08
CA GLU A 222 -21.95 -12.30 4.45
C GLU A 222 -20.86 -11.41 5.04
N LEU A 223 -19.67 -11.37 4.43
CA LEU A 223 -18.56 -10.49 4.80
C LEU A 223 -18.92 -9.01 4.63
N ASN A 224 -20.02 -8.74 3.96
CA ASN A 224 -20.57 -7.39 3.80
C ASN A 224 -19.56 -6.35 3.32
N ARG A 225 -18.76 -6.74 2.34
CA ARG A 225 -17.67 -5.94 1.76
C ARG A 225 -18.16 -4.61 1.19
N THR A 226 -19.47 -4.55 0.79
CA THR A 226 -20.15 -3.30 0.43
C THR A 226 -20.14 -2.26 1.53
N ASP A 227 -19.91 -2.65 2.77
CA ASP A 227 -19.81 -1.74 3.90
C ASP A 227 -18.39 -1.18 4.06
N GLY A 228 -17.43 -1.61 3.22
CA GLY A 228 -16.07 -1.14 3.17
C GLY A 228 -15.92 0.26 2.57
N ALA A 229 -15.09 0.36 1.55
CA ALA A 229 -14.79 1.62 0.89
C ALA A 229 -15.96 2.18 0.07
N PHE A 230 -16.86 1.32 -0.41
CA PHE A 230 -17.86 1.63 -1.46
C PHE A 230 -19.33 1.61 -1.05
N ASP A 231 -19.68 1.64 0.23
CA ASP A 231 -21.11 1.59 0.61
C ASP A 231 -21.86 2.87 0.22
N HIS A 232 -22.42 2.89 -0.97
CA HIS A 232 -23.23 4.00 -1.49
C HIS A 232 -24.69 4.02 -1.02
N ARG A 233 -25.09 3.18 -0.06
CA ARG A 233 -26.46 3.11 0.46
C ARG A 233 -26.81 4.24 1.43
N GLY A 234 -26.27 5.41 1.23
CA GLY A 234 -26.52 6.59 2.06
C GLY A 234 -25.75 6.62 3.39
N ARG A 235 -24.74 5.79 3.52
CA ARG A 235 -23.84 5.75 4.67
C ARG A 235 -22.54 6.47 4.35
N VAL A 236 -21.87 6.97 5.36
CA VAL A 236 -20.54 7.61 5.21
C VAL A 236 -19.50 6.53 5.00
N THR A 237 -18.83 6.50 3.86
CA THR A 237 -17.78 5.56 3.49
C THR A 237 -16.41 6.02 3.97
N PHE A 238 -15.37 5.17 3.83
CA PHE A 238 -13.98 5.61 4.02
C PHE A 238 -13.63 6.73 3.03
N GLU A 239 -14.05 6.60 1.77
CA GLU A 239 -13.85 7.62 0.76
C GLU A 239 -14.47 8.96 1.16
N ASP A 240 -15.72 8.97 1.61
CA ASP A 240 -16.40 10.21 2.04
C ASP A 240 -15.63 10.91 3.18
N LEU A 241 -15.08 10.13 4.12
CA LEU A 241 -14.29 10.67 5.22
C LEU A 241 -13.00 11.31 4.72
N ILE A 242 -12.28 10.63 3.83
CA ILE A 242 -11.05 11.12 3.22
C ILE A 242 -11.34 12.35 2.35
N ALA A 243 -12.36 12.30 1.50
CA ALA A 243 -12.75 13.41 0.66
C ALA A 243 -13.16 14.66 1.51
N SER A 244 -13.88 14.43 2.61
CA SER A 244 -14.21 15.49 3.56
C SER A 244 -12.97 16.08 4.24
N PHE A 245 -11.98 15.24 4.60
CA PHE A 245 -10.70 15.70 5.15
C PHE A 245 -9.95 16.59 4.15
N VAL A 246 -9.82 16.15 2.90
CA VAL A 246 -9.18 16.91 1.80
C VAL A 246 -9.91 18.24 1.57
N LYS A 247 -11.24 18.21 1.50
CA LYS A 247 -12.06 19.41 1.28
C LYS A 247 -11.91 20.46 2.38
N ARG A 248 -11.63 20.03 3.62
CA ARG A 248 -11.38 20.92 4.75
C ARG A 248 -9.95 21.43 4.82
N GLY A 249 -9.09 21.09 3.87
CA GLY A 249 -7.70 21.53 3.80
C GLY A 249 -6.70 20.56 4.48
N GLY A 250 -7.12 19.36 4.80
CA GLY A 250 -6.19 18.32 5.29
C GLY A 250 -5.17 17.90 4.23
N HIS A 251 -3.96 17.65 4.66
CA HIS A 251 -2.87 17.21 3.79
C HIS A 251 -2.96 15.71 3.53
N TYR A 252 -3.56 15.34 2.42
CA TYR A 252 -3.70 13.94 2.02
C TYR A 252 -2.76 13.61 0.87
N VAL A 253 -1.94 12.57 1.04
CA VAL A 253 -0.97 12.14 0.03
C VAL A 253 -1.65 11.21 -0.97
N CYS A 254 -2.08 10.01 -0.53
CA CYS A 254 -2.78 9.03 -1.36
C CYS A 254 -3.36 7.89 -0.51
N ASN A 255 -4.21 7.07 -1.14
CA ASN A 255 -4.49 5.71 -0.72
C ASN A 255 -3.57 4.74 -1.49
N LEU A 256 -2.98 3.78 -0.79
CA LEU A 256 -2.19 2.69 -1.36
C LEU A 256 -3.03 1.42 -1.36
N ALA A 257 -3.14 0.76 -2.50
CA ALA A 257 -3.98 -0.43 -2.67
C ALA A 257 -3.36 -1.47 -3.62
N GLY A 258 -3.97 -2.64 -3.68
CA GLY A 258 -3.70 -3.74 -4.60
C GLY A 258 -4.99 -4.22 -5.24
N HIS A 259 -5.28 -5.55 -5.12
CA HIS A 259 -6.52 -6.20 -5.50
C HIS A 259 -6.78 -6.34 -7.01
N ASP A 260 -6.64 -5.27 -7.76
CA ASP A 260 -6.99 -5.22 -9.20
C ASP A 260 -5.96 -5.94 -10.09
N HIS A 261 -4.79 -6.30 -9.54
CA HIS A 261 -3.66 -6.92 -10.28
C HIS A 261 -3.13 -6.08 -11.44
N VAL A 262 -3.45 -4.79 -11.46
CA VAL A 262 -2.97 -3.81 -12.43
C VAL A 262 -2.50 -2.55 -11.71
N ASP A 263 -1.55 -1.83 -12.28
CA ASP A 263 -1.18 -0.53 -11.73
C ASP A 263 -2.26 0.51 -12.04
N SER A 264 -2.52 1.38 -11.10
CA SER A 264 -3.40 2.52 -11.31
C SER A 264 -2.89 3.73 -10.52
N PHE A 265 -2.99 4.89 -11.14
CA PHE A 265 -2.69 6.17 -10.51
C PHE A 265 -3.73 7.20 -10.94
N GLY A 266 -4.62 7.54 -10.06
CA GLY A 266 -5.69 8.45 -10.43
C GLY A 266 -6.59 8.87 -9.26
N TYR A 267 -7.47 9.80 -9.57
CA TYR A 267 -8.45 10.32 -8.62
C TYR A 267 -9.79 9.62 -8.78
N THR A 268 -10.45 9.33 -7.67
CA THR A 268 -11.87 8.99 -7.66
C THR A 268 -12.72 10.21 -7.98
N ALA A 269 -14.02 10.00 -8.22
CA ALA A 269 -14.98 11.09 -8.43
C ALA A 269 -15.06 12.05 -7.22
N ALA A 270 -14.84 11.55 -6.01
CA ALA A 270 -14.78 12.35 -4.79
C ALA A 270 -13.46 13.12 -4.59
N GLY A 271 -12.48 12.89 -5.46
CA GLY A 271 -11.19 13.57 -5.45
C GLY A 271 -10.14 12.95 -4.53
N VAL A 272 -10.27 11.67 -4.20
CA VAL A 272 -9.29 10.89 -3.45
C VAL A 272 -8.29 10.28 -4.41
N LEU A 273 -6.99 10.54 -4.19
CA LEU A 273 -5.91 9.92 -4.98
C LEU A 273 -5.69 8.48 -4.54
N ASN A 274 -5.79 7.55 -5.47
CA ASN A 274 -5.41 6.15 -5.29
C ASN A 274 -4.15 5.82 -6.09
N VAL A 275 -3.31 4.98 -5.49
CA VAL A 275 -2.14 4.36 -6.10
C VAL A 275 -2.29 2.86 -5.91
N VAL A 276 -2.72 2.18 -6.95
CA VAL A 276 -2.81 0.72 -6.97
C VAL A 276 -1.53 0.15 -7.55
N VAL A 277 -0.97 -0.85 -6.90
CA VAL A 277 0.21 -1.55 -7.37
C VAL A 277 -0.20 -2.86 -8.04
N GLN A 278 0.40 -3.15 -9.19
CA GLN A 278 0.23 -4.43 -9.86
C GLN A 278 0.67 -5.58 -8.93
N ASN A 279 0.01 -6.73 -9.03
CA ASN A 279 0.28 -7.91 -8.22
C ASN A 279 1.76 -8.32 -8.22
N ALA A 280 2.28 -8.67 -7.07
CA ALA A 280 3.66 -9.14 -6.92
C ALA A 280 3.85 -10.58 -7.46
N THR A 281 2.80 -11.40 -7.49
CA THR A 281 2.85 -12.74 -8.09
C THR A 281 3.15 -12.69 -9.59
N ASP A 282 3.73 -13.78 -10.13
CA ASP A 282 4.16 -13.86 -11.54
C ASP A 282 3.05 -14.30 -12.51
N TRP A 283 1.86 -14.62 -12.02
CA TRP A 283 0.69 -14.73 -12.88
C TRP A 283 -0.06 -13.41 -12.88
N ASP A 284 -0.48 -13.01 -14.02
CA ASP A 284 -1.06 -11.71 -14.29
C ASP A 284 -2.41 -11.92 -14.99
N MET A 285 -3.43 -11.21 -14.52
CA MET A 285 -4.79 -11.27 -15.05
C MET A 285 -4.84 -10.86 -16.52
N LEU A 286 -3.90 -10.06 -16.97
CA LEU A 286 -3.80 -9.59 -18.35
C LEU A 286 -2.99 -10.56 -19.25
N GLY A 287 -2.52 -11.69 -18.70
CA GLY A 287 -1.78 -12.69 -19.46
C GLY A 287 -0.42 -12.21 -19.96
N ASP A 288 0.24 -11.34 -19.23
CA ASP A 288 1.48 -10.73 -19.66
C ASP A 288 2.71 -11.63 -19.49
N ALA A 289 3.19 -12.17 -20.59
CA ALA A 289 4.40 -12.99 -20.63
C ALA A 289 5.70 -12.25 -20.31
N ARG A 290 5.65 -10.97 -19.89
CA ARG A 290 6.83 -10.17 -19.59
C ARG A 290 7.51 -10.51 -18.27
N ARG A 291 6.86 -11.27 -17.39
CA ARG A 291 7.46 -11.74 -16.14
C ARG A 291 8.22 -13.02 -16.33
N VAL A 292 9.52 -12.92 -16.44
CA VAL A 292 10.40 -14.06 -16.71
C VAL A 292 11.27 -14.35 -15.50
N LYS A 293 11.11 -15.52 -14.89
CA LYS A 293 11.89 -15.96 -13.72
C LYS A 293 13.39 -15.83 -13.99
N GLY A 294 14.10 -15.25 -13.03
CA GLY A 294 15.54 -15.01 -13.12
C GLY A 294 15.94 -13.75 -13.90
N THR A 295 14.99 -12.96 -14.37
CA THR A 295 15.25 -11.67 -15.02
C THR A 295 14.72 -10.50 -14.18
N LYS A 296 14.99 -9.28 -14.63
CA LYS A 296 14.49 -8.04 -14.01
C LYS A 296 12.98 -7.96 -13.98
N SER A 297 12.30 -8.57 -14.95
CA SER A 297 10.84 -8.52 -15.04
C SER A 297 10.13 -9.47 -14.07
N TYR A 298 10.88 -10.24 -13.27
CA TYR A 298 10.26 -11.18 -12.34
C TYR A 298 9.69 -10.49 -11.11
N ASP A 299 10.35 -9.45 -10.61
CA ASP A 299 9.86 -8.64 -9.50
C ASP A 299 8.77 -7.67 -9.95
N CYS A 300 7.89 -7.28 -9.06
CA CYS A 300 6.95 -6.20 -9.28
C CYS A 300 6.53 -5.58 -7.94
N PHE A 301 7.09 -4.42 -7.63
CA PHE A 301 6.75 -3.61 -6.49
C PHE A 301 7.17 -2.17 -6.73
N ASN A 302 6.69 -1.26 -5.91
CA ASN A 302 7.04 0.15 -5.97
C ASN A 302 7.97 0.53 -4.81
N VAL A 303 8.92 1.40 -5.06
CA VAL A 303 9.52 2.24 -4.02
C VAL A 303 8.76 3.57 -4.02
N VAL A 304 8.20 3.90 -2.88
CA VAL A 304 7.45 5.13 -2.67
C VAL A 304 8.28 6.06 -1.80
N ALA A 305 8.39 7.32 -2.20
CA ALA A 305 9.04 8.34 -1.40
C ALA A 305 8.15 9.59 -1.30
N VAL A 306 7.99 10.11 -0.08
CA VAL A 306 7.17 11.28 0.21
C VAL A 306 8.01 12.36 0.88
N ASP A 307 8.01 13.55 0.30
CA ASP A 307 8.63 14.76 0.86
C ASP A 307 7.52 15.75 1.20
N THR A 308 7.21 15.89 2.48
CA THR A 308 6.11 16.74 2.95
C THR A 308 6.43 18.23 2.87
N ASP A 309 7.69 18.63 2.94
CA ASP A 309 8.09 20.03 2.79
C ASP A 309 7.88 20.52 1.35
N LEU A 310 8.13 19.64 0.39
CA LEU A 310 7.94 19.95 -1.03
C LEU A 310 6.53 19.58 -1.54
N GLY A 311 5.77 18.79 -0.78
CA GLY A 311 4.48 18.23 -1.22
C GLY A 311 4.62 17.23 -2.35
N LEU A 312 5.71 16.47 -2.39
CA LEU A 312 6.03 15.55 -3.49
C LEU A 312 5.84 14.08 -3.09
N LEU A 313 5.17 13.35 -3.97
CA LEU A 313 5.09 11.90 -3.98
C LEU A 313 5.88 11.38 -5.18
N LYS A 314 6.83 10.46 -4.93
CA LYS A 314 7.56 9.75 -5.98
C LYS A 314 7.22 8.27 -5.91
N ILE A 315 7.00 7.67 -7.06
CA ILE A 315 6.79 6.23 -7.22
C ILE A 315 7.80 5.73 -8.22
N ILE A 316 8.55 4.70 -7.85
CA ILE A 316 9.59 4.08 -8.65
C ILE A 316 9.27 2.60 -8.77
N ARG A 317 9.03 2.13 -9.98
CA ARG A 317 8.80 0.71 -10.26
C ARG A 317 10.11 -0.07 -10.18
N VAL A 318 10.08 -1.16 -9.44
CA VAL A 318 11.12 -2.19 -9.44
C VAL A 318 10.58 -3.43 -10.12
N GLY A 319 11.23 -3.85 -11.19
CA GLY A 319 10.87 -5.04 -11.94
C GLY A 319 9.96 -4.80 -13.13
N CYS A 320 8.91 -5.61 -13.26
CA CYS A 320 7.98 -5.54 -14.38
C CYS A 320 7.21 -4.22 -14.36
N ASN A 321 7.18 -3.56 -15.51
CA ASN A 321 6.35 -2.39 -15.75
C ASN A 321 5.51 -2.66 -17.00
N ALA A 322 4.49 -3.47 -16.82
CA ALA A 322 3.65 -3.97 -17.87
C ALA A 322 2.46 -3.07 -18.18
N ASP A 323 2.29 -2.04 -17.41
CA ASP A 323 1.03 -1.41 -17.19
C ASP A 323 0.77 -0.19 -18.04
N HIS A 324 -0.50 0.05 -18.27
CA HIS A 324 -1.02 1.20 -19.01
C HIS A 324 -0.96 2.52 -18.23
N PHE A 325 -0.99 2.50 -16.90
CA PHE A 325 -1.13 3.69 -16.06
C PHE A 325 0.17 4.44 -15.84
N MET A 326 1.22 3.70 -15.52
CA MET A 326 2.56 4.24 -15.49
C MET A 326 3.11 4.49 -16.89
N ARG A 327 2.29 4.25 -17.93
CA ARG A 327 2.63 4.44 -19.36
C ARG A 327 3.97 3.80 -19.71
N GLN A 328 4.25 2.63 -19.16
CA GLN A 328 5.54 1.95 -19.27
C GLN A 328 6.72 2.78 -18.74
N LYS A 329 6.43 3.76 -17.88
CA LYS A 329 7.41 4.56 -17.18
C LYS A 329 7.80 3.89 -15.86
N ASN A 330 9.04 4.02 -15.47
CA ASN A 330 9.53 3.46 -14.20
C ASN A 330 9.50 4.46 -13.06
N VAL A 331 9.32 5.73 -13.36
CA VAL A 331 9.33 6.81 -12.36
C VAL A 331 8.19 7.77 -12.61
N LEU A 332 7.45 8.05 -11.55
CA LEU A 332 6.46 9.12 -11.47
C LEU A 332 6.83 10.06 -10.32
N CYS A 333 6.88 11.34 -10.58
CA CYS A 333 7.00 12.39 -9.57
C CYS A 333 5.75 13.26 -9.61
N TYR A 334 5.05 13.35 -8.49
CA TYR A 334 3.75 14.00 -8.38
C TYR A 334 3.71 15.00 -7.23
N ASP A 335 3.29 16.25 -7.52
CA ASP A 335 2.98 17.26 -6.52
C ASP A 335 1.54 17.04 -6.05
N TYR A 336 1.36 16.41 -4.89
CA TYR A 336 0.04 16.06 -4.37
C TYR A 336 -0.71 17.26 -3.77
N LEU A 337 0.00 18.33 -3.43
CA LEU A 337 -0.63 19.57 -2.96
C LEU A 337 -1.20 20.37 -4.13
N ARG A 338 -0.51 20.41 -5.27
CA ARG A 338 -0.94 21.11 -6.49
C ARG A 338 -1.65 20.20 -7.50
N LYS A 339 -1.73 18.89 -7.20
CA LYS A 339 -2.34 17.87 -8.04
C LYS A 339 -1.76 17.86 -9.47
N LYS A 340 -0.44 17.79 -9.57
CA LYS A 340 0.27 17.91 -10.84
C LYS A 340 1.41 16.92 -10.97
N ILE A 341 1.44 16.21 -12.12
CA ILE A 341 2.62 15.41 -12.51
C ILE A 341 3.78 16.36 -12.81
N MET A 342 4.90 16.15 -12.13
CA MET A 342 6.11 16.97 -12.25
C MET A 342 7.11 16.34 -13.21
N ALA A 343 7.23 15.02 -13.21
CA ALA A 343 8.13 14.26 -14.08
C ALA A 343 7.68 12.80 -14.22
N GLU A 344 7.92 12.23 -15.40
CA GLU A 344 7.76 10.80 -15.71
C GLU A 344 8.98 10.34 -16.53
N SER A 345 9.53 9.13 -16.25
CA SER A 345 10.66 8.58 -17.01
C SER A 345 10.69 7.05 -17.00
#